data_164d0368b4003772df9243a8655a8da4
#
_entry.id   164d0368b4003772df9243a8655a8da4
#
_cell.length_a   1.000
_cell.length_b   1.000
_cell.length_c   1.000
_cell.angle_alpha   90.00
_cell.angle_beta   90.00
_cell.angle_gamma   90.00
#
_symmetry.space_group_name_H-M   'P 1'
#
loop_
_entity.id
_entity.type
_entity.pdbx_description
1 polymer ?
#
loop_
_entity_poly.entity_id
_entity_poly.type
_entity_poly.pdbx_seq_one_letter_code
_entity_poly.pdbx_strand_id
1 'polypeptide(L)' 'MSLLVAFSVAPATADDSGSVSEAVAAAVRVVRESGLPHETNAMFTNVEGEWDEVMAVVKAATMAVAKHSSRVSLVLKAD' A
#
# COMPACT_ATOMS: atom_id res chain seq x y z
N MET A 1 4.40 14.13 15.32
CA MET A 1 3.84 12.89 15.90
C MET A 1 4.21 11.71 15.02
N SER A 2 4.96 10.78 15.58
CA SER A 2 5.34 9.57 14.87
C SER A 2 4.27 8.51 15.05
N LEU A 3 4.03 7.74 13.99
CA LEU A 3 2.89 6.85 13.94
C LEU A 3 3.27 5.58 13.18
N LEU A 4 2.71 4.47 13.60
CA LEU A 4 2.88 3.19 12.93
C LEU A 4 1.57 2.88 12.22
N VAL A 5 1.64 2.66 10.91
CA VAL A 5 0.49 2.32 10.10
C VAL A 5 0.67 0.92 9.52
N ALA A 6 -0.34 0.08 9.71
CA ALA A 6 -0.43 -1.21 9.05
C ALA A 6 -1.50 -1.09 7.98
N PHE A 7 -1.17 -1.38 6.74
CA PHE A 7 -2.16 -1.31 5.68
C PHE A 7 -2.03 -2.46 4.70
N SER A 8 -3.15 -2.74 4.04
CA SER A 8 -3.22 -3.74 3.00
C SER A 8 -4.03 -3.14 1.86
N VAL A 9 -3.48 -3.14 0.67
CA VAL A 9 -4.17 -2.63 -0.51
C VAL A 9 -4.14 -3.71 -1.59
N ALA A 10 -5.28 -3.96 -2.21
CA ALA A 10 -5.40 -5.00 -3.22
C ALA A 10 -6.44 -4.61 -4.26
N PRO A 11 -6.29 -5.12 -5.50
CA PRO A 11 -7.36 -4.96 -6.49
C PRO A 11 -8.61 -5.69 -5.99
N ALA A 12 -9.75 -5.01 -6.04
CA ALA A 12 -11.01 -5.57 -5.58
C ALA A 12 -11.79 -6.28 -6.70
N THR A 13 -11.34 -6.15 -7.95
CA THR A 13 -11.95 -6.84 -9.08
C THR A 13 -10.98 -7.91 -9.58
N ALA A 14 -11.54 -9.07 -9.94
CA ALA A 14 -10.75 -10.21 -10.36
C ALA A 14 -10.83 -10.43 -11.87
N ASP A 15 -11.09 -9.39 -12.61
CA ASP A 15 -11.32 -9.46 -14.04
C ASP A 15 -10.04 -9.62 -14.86
N ASP A 16 -8.88 -9.51 -14.23
CA ASP A 16 -7.63 -9.56 -14.96
C ASP A 16 -6.55 -10.21 -14.09
N SER A 17 -6.35 -11.49 -14.31
CA SER A 17 -5.44 -12.28 -13.48
C SER A 17 -3.97 -11.83 -13.56
N GLY A 18 -3.56 -11.20 -14.65
CA GLY A 18 -2.20 -10.72 -14.78
C GLY A 18 -1.92 -9.46 -13.99
N SER A 19 -2.96 -8.69 -13.72
CA SER A 19 -2.84 -7.39 -13.06
C SER A 19 -2.56 -7.48 -11.57
N VAL A 20 -2.94 -8.58 -10.93
CA VAL A 20 -2.81 -8.69 -9.47
C VAL A 20 -1.36 -8.64 -9.04
N SER A 21 -0.50 -9.44 -9.67
CA SER A 21 0.93 -9.43 -9.34
C SER A 21 1.58 -8.09 -9.63
N GLU A 22 1.22 -7.47 -10.75
CA GLU A 22 1.76 -6.17 -11.12
C GLU A 22 1.31 -5.09 -10.15
N ALA A 23 0.05 -5.13 -9.73
CA ALA A 23 -0.48 -4.16 -8.78
C ALA A 23 0.22 -4.27 -7.44
N VAL A 24 0.42 -5.49 -6.94
CA VAL A 24 1.11 -5.71 -5.68
C VAL A 24 2.56 -5.25 -5.77
N ALA A 25 3.23 -5.56 -6.87
CA ALA A 25 4.62 -5.13 -7.06
C ALA A 25 4.74 -3.62 -7.10
N ALA A 26 3.78 -2.93 -7.72
CA ALA A 26 3.77 -1.48 -7.78
C ALA A 26 3.62 -0.87 -6.39
N ALA A 27 2.72 -1.42 -5.57
CA ALA A 27 2.53 -0.95 -4.21
C ALA A 27 3.77 -1.16 -3.35
N VAL A 28 4.40 -2.31 -3.46
CA VAL A 28 5.63 -2.62 -2.72
C VAL A 28 6.75 -1.65 -3.12
N ARG A 29 6.84 -1.33 -4.40
CA ARG A 29 7.85 -0.39 -4.88
C ARG A 29 7.66 0.99 -4.27
N VAL A 30 6.42 1.47 -4.20
CA VAL A 30 6.11 2.77 -3.59
C VAL A 30 6.59 2.81 -2.14
N VAL A 31 6.31 1.76 -1.38
CA VAL A 31 6.73 1.70 0.03
C VAL A 31 8.25 1.70 0.13
N ARG A 32 8.91 0.90 -0.68
CA ARG A 32 10.37 0.81 -0.67
C ARG A 32 11.02 2.14 -1.03
N GLU A 33 10.49 2.82 -2.03
CA GLU A 33 11.06 4.09 -2.50
C GLU A 33 10.76 5.26 -1.56
N SER A 34 9.84 5.09 -0.62
CA SER A 34 9.53 6.13 0.33
C SER A 34 10.68 6.46 1.27
N GLY A 35 11.57 5.50 1.50
CA GLY A 35 12.66 5.67 2.44
C GLY A 35 12.25 5.57 3.90
N LEU A 36 10.97 5.39 4.20
CA LEU A 36 10.51 5.26 5.57
C LEU A 36 10.76 3.86 6.11
N PRO A 37 10.97 3.72 7.43
CA PRO A 37 11.02 2.39 8.04
C PRO A 37 9.78 1.59 7.70
N HIS A 38 9.95 0.38 7.22
CA HIS A 38 8.82 -0.44 6.81
C HIS A 38 9.13 -1.92 6.94
N GLU A 39 8.07 -2.71 7.03
CA GLU A 39 8.15 -4.15 7.07
C GLU A 39 6.91 -4.72 6.38
N THR A 40 7.10 -5.72 5.53
CA THR A 40 5.99 -6.38 4.86
C THR A 40 5.90 -7.81 5.36
N ASN A 41 4.71 -8.22 5.79
CA ASN A 41 4.45 -9.60 6.18
C ASN A 41 3.30 -10.16 5.33
N ALA A 42 2.84 -11.36 5.68
CA ALA A 42 1.84 -12.04 4.87
C ALA A 42 0.49 -11.31 4.81
N MET A 43 0.21 -10.49 5.82
CA MET A 43 -1.10 -9.85 5.94
C MET A 43 -1.07 -8.36 5.62
N PHE A 44 -0.01 -7.66 6.05
CA PHE A 44 0.03 -6.20 5.98
C PHE A 44 1.43 -5.69 5.67
N THR A 45 1.46 -4.46 5.20
CA THR A 45 2.68 -3.66 5.15
C THR A 45 2.63 -2.65 6.28
N ASN A 46 3.69 -2.60 7.08
CA ASN A 46 3.81 -1.67 8.19
C ASN A 46 4.77 -0.56 7.81
N VAL A 47 4.38 0.68 8.03
CA VAL A 47 5.20 1.85 7.72
C VAL A 47 5.20 2.78 8.93
N GLU A 48 6.35 3.34 9.24
CA GLU A 48 6.49 4.23 10.40
C GLU A 48 7.01 5.59 9.97
N GLY A 49 6.44 6.66 10.54
CA GLY A 49 6.87 8.02 10.24
C GLY A 49 5.86 9.05 10.73
N GLU A 50 6.04 10.28 10.29
CA GLU A 50 5.10 11.35 10.60
C GLU A 50 3.81 11.16 9.83
N TRP A 51 2.72 11.69 10.33
CA TRP A 51 1.39 11.51 9.75
C TRP A 51 1.37 11.78 8.25
N ASP A 52 1.86 12.95 7.84
CA ASP A 52 1.80 13.32 6.44
C ASP A 52 2.65 12.42 5.56
N GLU A 53 3.81 12.00 6.06
CA GLU A 53 4.69 11.11 5.32
C GLU A 53 4.07 9.74 5.12
N VAL A 54 3.55 9.16 6.19
CA VAL A 54 2.98 7.81 6.14
C VAL A 54 1.71 7.79 5.29
N MET A 55 0.86 8.80 5.46
CA MET A 55 -0.37 8.87 4.68
C MET A 55 -0.10 9.12 3.21
N ALA A 56 0.95 9.85 2.88
CA ALA A 56 1.36 10.03 1.49
C ALA A 56 1.79 8.69 0.87
N VAL A 57 2.48 7.85 1.62
CA VAL A 57 2.89 6.52 1.16
C VAL A 57 1.66 5.64 0.93
N VAL A 58 0.71 5.63 1.86
CA VAL A 58 -0.51 4.85 1.73
C VAL A 58 -1.29 5.29 0.49
N LYS A 59 -1.41 6.61 0.30
CA LYS A 59 -2.10 7.16 -0.87
C LYS A 59 -1.42 6.73 -2.16
N ALA A 60 -0.10 6.88 -2.23
CA ALA A 60 0.65 6.54 -3.44
C ALA A 60 0.56 5.05 -3.76
N ALA A 61 0.64 4.20 -2.73
CA ALA A 61 0.49 2.76 -2.92
C ALA A 61 -0.91 2.41 -3.43
N THR A 62 -1.93 3.03 -2.85
CA THR A 62 -3.31 2.81 -3.29
C THR A 62 -3.51 3.24 -4.73
N MET A 63 -2.98 4.40 -5.10
CA MET A 63 -3.08 4.89 -6.48
C MET A 63 -2.32 4.02 -7.47
N ALA A 64 -1.20 3.45 -7.04
CA ALA A 64 -0.44 2.52 -7.89
C ALA A 64 -1.26 1.27 -8.20
N VAL A 65 -1.98 0.74 -7.21
CA VAL A 65 -2.87 -0.42 -7.42
C VAL A 65 -4.05 -0.02 -8.30
N ALA A 66 -4.58 1.20 -8.12
CA ALA A 66 -5.72 1.68 -8.87
C ALA A 66 -5.47 1.79 -10.38
N LYS A 67 -4.21 1.83 -10.80
CA LYS A 67 -3.86 1.81 -12.22
C LYS A 67 -4.15 0.47 -12.86
N HIS A 68 -4.26 -0.59 -12.07
CA HIS A 68 -4.41 -1.95 -12.55
C HIS A 68 -5.79 -2.53 -12.25
N SER A 69 -6.68 -1.75 -11.63
CA SER A 69 -7.98 -2.25 -11.25
C SER A 69 -8.98 -1.10 -11.14
N SER A 70 -10.23 -1.35 -11.53
CA SER A 70 -11.28 -0.34 -11.42
C SER A 70 -11.75 -0.14 -9.99
N ARG A 71 -11.48 -1.10 -9.10
CA ARG A 71 -11.82 -1.01 -7.69
C ARG A 71 -10.64 -1.49 -6.86
N VAL A 72 -10.43 -0.80 -5.76
CA VAL A 72 -9.33 -1.10 -4.84
C VAL A 72 -9.90 -1.27 -3.43
N SER A 73 -9.45 -2.29 -2.74
CA SER A 73 -9.78 -2.48 -1.33
C SER A 73 -8.58 -2.05 -0.50
N LEU A 74 -8.81 -1.14 0.43
CA LEU A 74 -7.78 -0.66 1.35
C LEU A 74 -8.22 -0.89 2.78
N VAL A 75 -7.39 -1.55 3.56
CA VAL A 75 -7.57 -1.70 5.00
C VAL A 75 -6.39 -1.01 5.66
N LEU A 76 -6.67 -0.18 6.65
CA LEU A 76 -5.64 0.59 7.31
C LEU A 76 -5.90 0.68 8.79
N LYS A 77 -4.86 0.46 9.57
CA LYS A 77 -4.89 0.65 11.01
C LYS A 77 -3.70 1.52 11.37
N ALA A 78 -3.97 2.59 12.11
CA ALA A 78 -2.93 3.51 12.55
C ALA A 78 -2.82 3.50 14.07
N ASP A 79 -1.59 3.51 14.55
CA ASP A 79 -1.32 3.52 15.99
C ASP A 79 -0.19 4.51 16.33
#